data_4cc1ca7c1dd44b81a72acfa0973b06bd
#
_entry.id   4cc1ca7c1dd44b81a72acfa0973b06bd
#
_cell.length_a   1.000
_cell.length_b   1.000
_cell.length_c   1.000
_cell.angle_alpha   90.00
_cell.angle_beta   90.00
_cell.angle_gamma   90.00
#
_symmetry.space_group_name_H-M   'P 1'
#
loop_
_entity.id
_entity.type
_entity.pdbx_description
1 polymer ?
#
loop_
_entity_poly.entity_id
_entity_poly.type
_entity_poly.pdbx_seq_one_letter_code
_entity_poly.pdbx_strand_id
1 'polypeptide(L)'
;MLIFTFTLAAGEILAHALPSLDRQLHPVVIISAFNKALSESLAILKKISIPINPDNDDEMLSLIKTSIGTKFVARWSDLMCKLALQAVRTVTQKGGTEGDSSSVGTQTVVDIKRYARVEKIPGGTIEDSQVLSGVLLNKDITHPKMRRYIENPRIVLLDCPLEYKKGESQTNIEISKEEDWARVLEIEEEQVKAICDKIVEFKPDLVVTEKGISGMSL
;
A
#
# COMPACT_ATOMS: atom_id res chain seq x y z
N MET A 1 -0.54 -20.19 -14.77
CA MET A 1 -0.23 -20.19 -16.20
C MET A 1 1.26 -19.99 -16.49
N LEU A 2 1.94 -19.01 -15.92
CA LEU A 2 3.39 -18.79 -16.10
C LEU A 2 4.26 -20.02 -15.73
N ILE A 3 3.98 -20.69 -14.62
CA ILE A 3 4.73 -21.86 -14.15
C ILE A 3 4.68 -22.98 -15.21
N PHE A 4 3.52 -23.24 -15.80
CA PHE A 4 3.38 -24.24 -16.86
C PHE A 4 4.23 -23.94 -18.10
N THR A 5 4.29 -22.68 -18.50
CA THR A 5 5.08 -22.24 -19.65
C THR A 5 6.58 -22.43 -19.41
N PHE A 6 7.05 -22.07 -18.21
CA PHE A 6 8.46 -22.26 -17.85
C PHE A 6 8.82 -23.75 -17.72
N THR A 7 7.94 -24.59 -17.20
CA THR A 7 8.18 -26.04 -17.08
C THR A 7 8.25 -26.69 -18.46
N LEU A 8 7.33 -26.32 -19.37
CA LEU A 8 7.35 -26.81 -20.74
C LEU A 8 8.61 -26.37 -21.49
N ALA A 9 8.99 -25.09 -21.39
CA ALA A 9 10.20 -24.58 -22.04
C ALA A 9 11.45 -25.28 -21.51
N ALA A 10 11.57 -25.50 -20.19
CA ALA A 10 12.68 -26.23 -19.60
C ALA A 10 12.71 -27.69 -20.07
N GLY A 11 11.54 -28.35 -20.17
CA GLY A 11 11.40 -29.71 -20.68
C GLY A 11 11.85 -29.82 -22.14
N GLU A 12 11.44 -28.89 -22.99
CA GLU A 12 11.86 -28.86 -24.39
C GLU A 12 13.36 -28.62 -24.57
N ILE A 13 13.93 -27.69 -23.80
CA ILE A 13 15.39 -27.45 -23.82
C ILE A 13 16.17 -28.73 -23.44
N LEU A 14 15.71 -29.43 -22.41
CA LEU A 14 16.32 -30.69 -21.99
C LEU A 14 16.12 -31.81 -23.03
N ALA A 15 14.93 -31.89 -23.64
CA ALA A 15 14.66 -32.87 -24.71
C ALA A 15 15.59 -32.67 -25.91
N HIS A 16 15.86 -31.43 -26.29
CA HIS A 16 16.83 -31.12 -27.34
C HIS A 16 18.28 -31.45 -26.96
N ALA A 17 18.61 -31.57 -25.68
CA ALA A 17 19.92 -32.00 -25.24
C ALA A 17 20.14 -33.53 -25.33
N LEU A 18 19.07 -34.34 -25.29
CA LEU A 18 19.16 -35.82 -25.28
C LEU A 18 19.93 -36.39 -26.48
N PRO A 19 19.68 -36.01 -27.76
CA PRO A 19 20.41 -36.50 -28.90
C PRO A 19 21.92 -36.22 -28.84
N SER A 20 22.30 -35.14 -28.11
CA SER A 20 23.72 -34.80 -27.93
C SER A 20 24.37 -35.70 -26.89
N LEU A 21 23.64 -36.09 -25.86
CA LEU A 21 24.06 -37.05 -24.86
C LEU A 21 24.20 -38.47 -25.48
N ASP A 22 23.26 -38.88 -26.32
CA ASP A 22 23.30 -40.13 -27.04
C ASP A 22 24.53 -40.24 -27.98
N ARG A 23 25.02 -39.12 -28.49
CA ARG A 23 26.27 -39.00 -29.26
C ARG A 23 27.52 -38.97 -28.35
N GLN A 24 27.37 -39.24 -27.06
CA GLN A 24 28.46 -39.26 -26.07
C GLN A 24 29.16 -37.90 -25.90
N LEU A 25 28.49 -36.77 -26.18
CA LEU A 25 29.05 -35.47 -25.83
C LEU A 25 29.03 -35.31 -24.31
N HIS A 26 30.16 -34.81 -23.79
CA HIS A 26 30.28 -34.62 -22.35
C HIS A 26 29.27 -33.57 -21.83
N PRO A 27 28.54 -33.84 -20.74
CA PRO A 27 27.52 -32.92 -20.21
C PRO A 27 27.98 -31.48 -19.98
N VAL A 28 29.25 -31.31 -19.56
CA VAL A 28 29.86 -29.97 -19.37
C VAL A 28 29.86 -29.14 -20.65
N VAL A 29 30.07 -29.77 -21.81
CA VAL A 29 30.03 -29.06 -23.12
C VAL A 29 28.62 -28.57 -23.42
N ILE A 30 27.59 -29.37 -23.12
CA ILE A 30 26.20 -29.03 -23.32
C ILE A 30 25.82 -27.88 -22.40
N ILE A 31 26.20 -27.89 -21.13
CA ILE A 31 25.98 -26.83 -20.17
C ILE A 31 26.66 -25.54 -20.62
N SER A 32 27.88 -25.60 -21.08
CA SER A 32 28.61 -24.46 -21.61
C SER A 32 27.91 -23.85 -22.83
N ALA A 33 27.36 -24.69 -23.73
CA ALA A 33 26.58 -24.25 -24.90
C ALA A 33 25.29 -23.55 -24.46
N PHE A 34 24.59 -24.07 -23.45
CA PHE A 34 23.38 -23.42 -22.94
C PHE A 34 23.68 -22.05 -22.31
N ASN A 35 24.76 -21.93 -21.54
CA ASN A 35 25.17 -20.64 -20.97
C ASN A 35 25.51 -19.61 -22.05
N LYS A 36 26.19 -20.06 -23.12
CA LYS A 36 26.48 -19.20 -24.26
C LYS A 36 25.21 -18.79 -25.00
N ALA A 37 24.30 -19.72 -25.25
CA ALA A 37 23.01 -19.45 -25.88
C ALA A 37 22.18 -18.47 -25.04
N LEU A 38 22.20 -18.58 -23.72
CA LEU A 38 21.53 -17.65 -22.81
C LEU A 38 22.10 -16.23 -22.96
N SER A 39 23.42 -16.08 -22.94
CA SER A 39 24.05 -14.75 -23.06
C SER A 39 23.77 -14.10 -24.41
N GLU A 40 23.81 -14.87 -25.49
CA GLU A 40 23.48 -14.38 -26.84
C GLU A 40 21.99 -14.02 -26.96
N SER A 41 21.10 -14.85 -26.42
CA SER A 41 19.65 -14.58 -26.39
C SER A 41 19.32 -13.30 -25.65
N LEU A 42 19.95 -13.06 -24.49
CA LEU A 42 19.77 -11.82 -23.73
C LEU A 42 20.26 -10.59 -24.50
N ALA A 43 21.38 -10.72 -25.23
CA ALA A 43 21.89 -9.64 -26.06
C ALA A 43 20.96 -9.32 -27.23
N ILE A 44 20.37 -10.35 -27.87
CA ILE A 44 19.38 -10.18 -28.93
C ILE A 44 18.12 -9.55 -28.37
N LEU A 45 17.58 -10.02 -27.25
CA LEU A 45 16.39 -9.47 -26.62
C LEU A 45 16.56 -7.98 -26.29
N LYS A 46 17.73 -7.57 -25.83
CA LYS A 46 18.03 -6.14 -25.59
C LYS A 46 17.99 -5.32 -26.88
N LYS A 47 18.42 -5.89 -28.02
CA LYS A 47 18.42 -5.20 -29.32
C LYS A 47 17.02 -5.05 -29.92
N ILE A 48 16.15 -6.05 -29.72
CA ILE A 48 14.79 -6.05 -30.27
C ILE A 48 13.76 -5.46 -29.32
N SER A 49 14.12 -5.20 -28.06
CA SER A 49 13.21 -4.58 -27.09
C SER A 49 12.86 -3.16 -27.54
N ILE A 50 11.58 -2.84 -27.47
CA ILE A 50 11.08 -1.51 -27.77
C ILE A 50 11.16 -0.69 -26.47
N PRO A 51 11.86 0.45 -26.46
CA PRO A 51 11.88 1.32 -25.30
C PRO A 51 10.50 1.93 -25.09
N ILE A 52 10.04 1.93 -23.85
CA ILE A 52 8.74 2.50 -23.44
C ILE A 52 9.02 3.73 -22.60
N ASN A 53 8.27 4.80 -22.87
CA ASN A 53 8.32 6.00 -22.04
C ASN A 53 7.30 5.88 -20.89
N PRO A 54 7.72 5.75 -19.63
CA PRO A 54 6.81 5.65 -18.49
C PRO A 54 5.96 6.90 -18.25
N ASP A 55 6.35 8.05 -18.81
CA ASP A 55 5.59 9.29 -18.67
C ASP A 55 4.48 9.42 -19.71
N ASN A 56 4.48 8.57 -20.75
CA ASN A 56 3.44 8.54 -21.78
C ASN A 56 2.28 7.63 -21.37
N ASP A 57 1.12 8.23 -21.08
CA ASP A 57 -0.07 7.51 -20.62
C ASP A 57 -0.59 6.51 -21.62
N ASP A 58 -0.60 6.86 -22.90
CA ASP A 58 -1.17 6.01 -23.94
C ASP A 58 -0.34 4.72 -24.15
N GLU A 59 0.98 4.83 -24.11
CA GLU A 59 1.88 3.67 -24.19
C GLU A 59 1.70 2.78 -22.94
N MET A 60 1.63 3.38 -21.76
CA MET A 60 1.44 2.65 -20.52
C MET A 60 0.08 1.95 -20.47
N LEU A 61 -1.00 2.62 -20.88
CA LEU A 61 -2.33 2.01 -20.95
C LEU A 61 -2.36 0.83 -21.95
N SER A 62 -1.72 0.97 -23.11
CA SER A 62 -1.61 -0.10 -24.08
C SER A 62 -0.86 -1.31 -23.52
N LEU A 63 0.24 -1.07 -22.79
CA LEU A 63 1.01 -2.13 -22.13
C LEU A 63 0.20 -2.85 -21.06
N ILE A 64 -0.51 -2.10 -20.20
CA ILE A 64 -1.37 -2.66 -19.16
C ILE A 64 -2.50 -3.48 -19.81
N LYS A 65 -3.09 -2.98 -20.89
CA LYS A 65 -4.17 -3.66 -21.63
C LYS A 65 -3.73 -5.01 -22.17
N THR A 66 -2.51 -5.14 -22.66
CA THR A 66 -1.98 -6.45 -23.10
C THR A 66 -1.86 -7.45 -21.96
N SER A 67 -1.53 -6.99 -20.77
CA SER A 67 -1.42 -7.83 -19.55
C SER A 67 -2.77 -8.29 -19.02
N ILE A 68 -3.80 -7.43 -19.11
CA ILE A 68 -5.16 -7.68 -18.58
C ILE A 68 -6.05 -8.40 -19.59
N GLY A 69 -5.77 -8.27 -20.89
CA GLY A 69 -6.64 -8.71 -21.99
C GLY A 69 -7.02 -10.19 -22.00
N THR A 70 -6.24 -11.05 -21.34
CA THR A 70 -6.52 -12.49 -21.20
C THR A 70 -7.29 -12.85 -19.92
N LYS A 71 -7.65 -11.86 -19.09
CA LYS A 71 -8.31 -12.07 -17.81
C LYS A 71 -9.80 -11.75 -17.88
N PHE A 72 -10.56 -12.23 -16.90
CA PHE A 72 -12.00 -11.94 -16.79
C PHE A 72 -12.28 -10.42 -16.78
N VAL A 73 -11.36 -9.66 -16.23
CA VAL A 73 -11.39 -8.19 -16.13
C VAL A 73 -11.33 -7.49 -17.50
N ALA A 74 -11.03 -8.21 -18.58
CA ALA A 74 -10.95 -7.64 -19.94
C ALA A 74 -12.24 -6.91 -20.39
N ARG A 75 -13.39 -7.26 -19.83
CA ARG A 75 -14.68 -6.57 -20.10
C ARG A 75 -14.65 -5.09 -19.68
N TRP A 76 -13.90 -4.75 -18.63
CA TRP A 76 -13.73 -3.40 -18.12
C TRP A 76 -12.29 -2.90 -18.30
N SER A 77 -11.62 -3.38 -19.36
CA SER A 77 -10.19 -3.18 -19.56
C SER A 77 -9.79 -1.70 -19.50
N ASP A 78 -10.54 -0.82 -20.14
CA ASP A 78 -10.20 0.60 -20.22
C ASP A 78 -10.32 1.30 -18.85
N LEU A 79 -11.34 0.96 -18.06
CA LEU A 79 -11.49 1.45 -16.70
C LEU A 79 -10.36 0.91 -15.81
N MET A 80 -10.15 -0.40 -15.83
CA MET A 80 -9.16 -1.06 -14.96
C MET A 80 -7.72 -0.65 -15.29
N CYS A 81 -7.40 -0.42 -16.57
CA CYS A 81 -6.10 0.10 -16.97
C CYS A 81 -5.86 1.51 -16.41
N LYS A 82 -6.87 2.39 -16.49
CA LYS A 82 -6.78 3.74 -15.93
C LYS A 82 -6.62 3.71 -14.41
N LEU A 83 -7.43 2.92 -13.72
CA LEU A 83 -7.34 2.77 -12.26
C LEU A 83 -5.97 2.22 -11.83
N ALA A 84 -5.47 1.20 -12.53
CA ALA A 84 -4.16 0.63 -12.23
C ALA A 84 -3.04 1.65 -12.43
N LEU A 85 -3.05 2.39 -13.53
CA LEU A 85 -2.05 3.42 -13.81
C LEU A 85 -2.09 4.54 -12.76
N GLN A 86 -3.28 5.03 -12.44
CA GLN A 86 -3.49 6.04 -11.40
C GLN A 86 -2.99 5.56 -10.03
N ALA A 87 -3.39 4.36 -9.60
CA ALA A 87 -2.98 3.80 -8.32
C ALA A 87 -1.45 3.69 -8.23
N VAL A 88 -0.79 3.16 -9.25
CA VAL A 88 0.68 3.04 -9.27
C VAL A 88 1.35 4.40 -9.20
N ARG A 89 0.90 5.39 -9.96
CA ARG A 89 1.46 6.74 -9.94
C ARG A 89 1.30 7.44 -8.59
N THR A 90 0.15 7.26 -7.95
CA THR A 90 -0.11 7.83 -6.62
C THR A 90 0.84 7.25 -5.56
N VAL A 91 1.20 5.97 -5.69
CA VAL A 91 2.05 5.26 -4.71
C VAL A 91 3.54 5.36 -5.05
N THR A 92 3.88 5.81 -6.27
CA THR A 92 5.26 5.90 -6.74
C THR A 92 6.01 6.99 -5.97
N GLN A 93 7.04 6.60 -5.24
CA GLN A 93 7.93 7.51 -4.55
C GLN A 93 9.17 7.76 -5.43
N LYS A 94 9.32 8.99 -5.89
CA LYS A 94 10.53 9.50 -6.54
C LYS A 94 11.42 10.07 -5.44
N GLY A 95 12.38 9.34 -4.99
CA GLY A 95 13.26 9.92 -3.99
C GLY A 95 14.19 8.93 -3.35
N GLY A 96 15.35 9.41 -2.98
CA GLY A 96 16.30 8.69 -2.19
C GLY A 96 15.74 8.39 -0.81
N THR A 97 15.87 7.17 -0.39
CA THR A 97 15.78 6.78 1.01
C THR A 97 16.87 7.56 1.75
N GLU A 98 16.49 8.44 2.67
CA GLU A 98 17.42 8.96 3.67
C GLU A 98 17.98 7.76 4.43
N GLY A 99 19.18 7.33 4.12
CA GLY A 99 19.84 6.26 4.89
C GLY A 99 20.96 5.50 4.21
N ASP A 100 21.11 5.54 2.89
CA ASP A 100 22.21 4.82 2.24
C ASP A 100 22.94 5.70 1.22
N SER A 101 24.07 6.23 1.66
CA SER A 101 24.93 7.17 0.91
C SER A 101 25.83 6.50 -0.14
N SER A 102 25.46 5.34 -0.69
CA SER A 102 26.36 4.61 -1.60
C SER A 102 25.79 4.19 -2.97
N SER A 103 24.61 4.66 -3.39
CA SER A 103 24.18 4.44 -4.78
C SER A 103 23.65 5.71 -5.42
N VAL A 104 24.47 6.28 -6.29
CA VAL A 104 24.12 7.34 -7.26
C VAL A 104 23.13 6.74 -8.27
N GLY A 105 21.85 6.83 -7.98
CA GLY A 105 20.77 6.45 -8.88
C GLY A 105 19.45 6.71 -8.19
N THR A 106 18.65 7.62 -8.74
CA THR A 106 17.28 7.89 -8.30
C THR A 106 16.45 6.61 -8.52
N GLN A 107 16.46 5.69 -7.58
CA GLN A 107 15.62 4.50 -7.64
C GLN A 107 14.18 4.89 -7.34
N THR A 108 13.31 4.72 -8.34
CA THR A 108 11.88 4.82 -8.14
C THR A 108 11.40 3.57 -7.40
N VAL A 109 10.90 3.75 -6.19
CA VAL A 109 10.34 2.66 -5.38
C VAL A 109 8.83 2.67 -5.50
N VAL A 110 8.26 1.53 -5.89
CA VAL A 110 6.81 1.34 -6.01
C VAL A 110 6.40 0.16 -5.13
N ASP A 111 5.87 0.45 -3.95
CA ASP A 111 5.34 -0.57 -3.04
C ASP A 111 3.80 -0.51 -3.01
N ILE A 112 3.19 -1.22 -3.96
CA ILE A 112 1.73 -1.30 -4.08
C ILE A 112 1.14 -2.05 -2.90
N LYS A 113 1.81 -3.10 -2.41
CA LYS A 113 1.27 -3.97 -1.36
C LYS A 113 1.07 -3.23 -0.04
N ARG A 114 1.93 -2.28 0.25
CA ARG A 114 1.91 -1.53 1.50
C ARG A 114 1.03 -0.27 1.42
N TYR A 115 1.05 0.44 0.29
CA TYR A 115 0.45 1.76 0.17
C TYR A 115 -0.84 1.81 -0.66
N ALA A 116 -1.09 0.85 -1.57
CA ALA A 116 -2.32 0.78 -2.35
C ALA A 116 -3.29 -0.24 -1.73
N ARG A 117 -4.21 0.24 -0.92
CA ARG A 117 -5.23 -0.59 -0.29
C ARG A 117 -6.49 -0.61 -1.14
N VAL A 118 -6.98 -1.81 -1.45
CA VAL A 118 -8.24 -2.00 -2.17
C VAL A 118 -9.34 -2.29 -1.17
N GLU A 119 -10.33 -1.40 -1.11
CA GLU A 119 -11.51 -1.57 -0.27
C GLU A 119 -12.73 -1.90 -1.14
N LYS A 120 -13.52 -2.87 -0.68
CA LYS A 120 -14.75 -3.31 -1.35
C LYS A 120 -15.93 -2.64 -0.68
N ILE A 121 -16.60 -1.74 -1.38
CA ILE A 121 -17.77 -1.04 -0.88
C ILE A 121 -19.00 -1.62 -1.58
N PRO A 122 -19.92 -2.28 -0.85
CA PRO A 122 -21.15 -2.82 -1.45
C PRO A 122 -22.11 -1.71 -1.84
N GLY A 123 -22.93 -1.95 -2.86
CA GLY A 123 -24.05 -1.07 -3.24
C GLY A 123 -23.84 -0.25 -4.51
N GLY A 124 -22.70 -0.42 -5.20
CA GLY A 124 -22.43 0.22 -6.50
C GLY A 124 -22.19 -0.78 -7.62
N THR A 125 -21.84 -0.29 -8.79
CA THR A 125 -21.40 -1.06 -9.94
C THR A 125 -19.88 -1.08 -10.03
N ILE A 126 -19.32 -1.93 -10.90
CA ILE A 126 -17.86 -1.98 -11.11
C ILE A 126 -17.37 -0.67 -11.74
N GLU A 127 -18.20 -0.04 -12.54
CA GLU A 127 -17.94 1.23 -13.21
C GLU A 127 -17.77 2.39 -12.25
N ASP A 128 -18.33 2.30 -11.04
CA ASP A 128 -18.20 3.32 -9.98
C ASP A 128 -16.85 3.24 -9.23
N SER A 129 -16.03 2.23 -9.57
CA SER A 129 -14.71 2.06 -8.95
C SER A 129 -13.79 3.22 -9.30
N GLN A 130 -13.11 3.76 -8.31
CA GLN A 130 -12.21 4.91 -8.48
C GLN A 130 -10.98 4.83 -7.59
N VAL A 131 -9.93 5.50 -7.98
CA VAL A 131 -8.73 5.72 -7.16
C VAL A 131 -8.87 7.07 -6.47
N LEU A 132 -8.79 7.06 -5.14
CA LEU A 132 -8.87 8.26 -4.32
C LEU A 132 -7.48 8.90 -4.17
N SER A 133 -7.41 10.21 -4.34
CA SER A 133 -6.24 11.00 -3.99
C SER A 133 -6.30 11.38 -2.51
N GLY A 134 -5.97 10.43 -1.64
CA GLY A 134 -6.06 10.63 -0.20
C GLY A 134 -6.21 9.32 0.55
N VAL A 135 -6.74 9.39 1.75
CA VAL A 135 -6.92 8.25 2.66
C VAL A 135 -8.40 7.98 2.88
N LEU A 136 -8.82 6.73 2.72
CA LEU A 136 -10.14 6.26 3.10
C LEU A 136 -10.04 5.54 4.44
N LEU A 137 -10.75 6.07 5.43
CA LEU A 137 -10.85 5.44 6.76
C LEU A 137 -12.20 4.74 6.85
N ASN A 138 -12.18 3.44 7.16
CA ASN A 138 -13.41 2.67 7.41
C ASN A 138 -13.92 2.95 8.84
N LYS A 139 -14.17 4.21 9.13
CA LYS A 139 -14.70 4.72 10.40
C LYS A 139 -15.68 5.84 10.11
N ASP A 140 -16.74 5.90 10.89
CA ASP A 140 -17.69 7.04 10.87
C ASP A 140 -17.29 8.09 11.91
N ILE A 141 -17.94 9.24 11.85
CA ILE A 141 -17.82 10.28 12.86
C ILE A 141 -18.28 9.74 14.23
N THR A 142 -17.61 10.17 15.29
CA THR A 142 -17.88 9.65 16.64
C THR A 142 -19.22 10.11 17.19
N HIS A 143 -19.69 11.31 16.80
CA HIS A 143 -20.94 11.86 17.30
C HIS A 143 -21.85 12.37 16.16
N PRO A 144 -23.15 12.06 16.17
CA PRO A 144 -24.08 12.42 15.06
C PRO A 144 -24.19 13.92 14.76
N LYS A 145 -23.91 14.79 15.74
CA LYS A 145 -23.93 16.25 15.58
C LYS A 145 -22.68 16.82 14.90
N MET A 146 -21.64 16.00 14.69
CA MET A 146 -20.43 16.46 14.01
C MET A 146 -20.68 16.69 12.52
N ARG A 147 -19.97 17.66 11.95
CA ARG A 147 -20.01 17.96 10.52
C ARG A 147 -19.50 16.79 9.70
N ARG A 148 -20.22 16.41 8.65
CA ARG A 148 -19.81 15.30 7.74
C ARG A 148 -18.98 15.77 6.56
N TYR A 149 -18.96 17.06 6.28
CA TYR A 149 -18.22 17.67 5.20
C TYR A 149 -17.52 18.94 5.70
N ILE A 150 -16.22 19.04 5.42
CA ILE A 150 -15.39 20.19 5.81
C ILE A 150 -14.46 20.49 4.64
N GLU A 151 -14.55 21.72 4.11
CA GLU A 151 -13.63 22.18 3.06
C GLU A 151 -12.30 22.63 3.68
N ASN A 152 -11.20 22.16 3.06
CA ASN A 152 -9.82 22.50 3.45
C ASN A 152 -9.55 22.38 4.96
N PRO A 153 -9.83 21.21 5.59
CA PRO A 153 -9.74 21.06 7.03
C PRO A 153 -8.28 21.12 7.52
N ARG A 154 -8.09 21.76 8.68
CA ARG A 154 -6.87 21.56 9.46
C ARG A 154 -7.01 20.29 10.25
N ILE A 155 -6.16 19.31 9.96
CA ILE A 155 -6.24 17.98 10.53
C ILE A 155 -5.13 17.82 11.57
N VAL A 156 -5.50 17.35 12.77
CA VAL A 156 -4.58 16.93 13.82
C VAL A 156 -4.63 15.41 13.92
N LEU A 157 -3.47 14.77 13.81
CA LEU A 157 -3.31 13.33 13.98
C LEU A 157 -2.70 13.05 15.34
N LEU A 158 -3.36 12.22 16.13
CA LEU A 158 -2.93 11.88 17.48
C LEU A 158 -2.65 10.38 17.59
N ASP A 159 -1.49 10.04 18.12
CA ASP A 159 -1.13 8.67 18.51
C ASP A 159 -1.50 8.34 19.96
N CYS A 160 -2.02 9.32 20.70
CA CYS A 160 -2.48 9.16 22.07
C CYS A 160 -4.01 8.97 22.14
N PRO A 161 -4.52 8.22 23.13
CA PRO A 161 -5.95 8.16 23.39
C PRO A 161 -6.44 9.50 23.95
N LEU A 162 -7.65 9.89 23.57
CA LEU A 162 -8.41 10.98 24.19
C LEU A 162 -9.30 10.44 25.33
N GLU A 163 -8.72 9.59 26.13
CA GLU A 163 -9.34 8.95 27.29
C GLU A 163 -8.41 9.08 28.48
N TYR A 164 -8.96 8.88 29.67
CA TYR A 164 -8.12 8.73 30.85
C TYR A 164 -7.15 7.57 30.68
N LYS A 165 -5.86 7.84 30.72
CA LYS A 165 -4.83 6.82 30.59
C LYS A 165 -4.56 6.20 31.96
N LYS A 166 -4.90 4.92 32.11
CA LYS A 166 -4.52 4.13 33.27
C LYS A 166 -3.00 4.16 33.43
N GLY A 167 -2.51 4.48 34.62
CA GLY A 167 -1.09 4.53 34.93
C GLY A 167 -0.40 3.18 34.68
N GLU A 168 0.90 3.21 34.42
CA GLU A 168 1.71 2.00 34.19
C GLU A 168 1.86 1.12 35.43
N SER A 169 1.74 1.71 36.65
CA SER A 169 1.74 1.00 37.90
C SER A 169 0.30 0.68 38.35
N GLN A 170 0.04 -0.59 38.65
CA GLN A 170 -1.20 -1.00 39.31
C GLN A 170 -1.15 -0.57 40.76
N THR A 171 -1.64 0.63 41.06
CA THR A 171 -1.82 1.10 42.39
C THR A 171 -3.26 0.82 42.79
N ASN A 172 -3.49 0.03 43.83
CA ASN A 172 -4.81 -0.15 44.39
C ASN A 172 -5.12 1.07 45.25
N ILE A 173 -6.18 1.80 44.91
CA ILE A 173 -6.67 2.92 45.69
C ILE A 173 -7.83 2.38 46.51
N GLU A 174 -7.71 2.41 47.83
CA GLU A 174 -8.79 2.11 48.75
C GLU A 174 -9.56 3.41 49.07
N ILE A 175 -10.80 3.47 48.59
CA ILE A 175 -11.67 4.62 48.79
C ILE A 175 -12.60 4.29 49.97
N SER A 176 -12.46 5.01 51.04
CA SER A 176 -13.22 4.79 52.30
C SER A 176 -14.42 5.72 52.44
N LYS A 177 -14.44 6.83 51.68
CA LYS A 177 -15.49 7.85 51.74
C LYS A 177 -16.08 8.15 50.38
N GLU A 178 -17.35 8.46 50.35
CA GLU A 178 -18.07 8.80 49.11
C GLU A 178 -17.53 10.08 48.45
N GLU A 179 -17.07 11.05 49.25
CA GLU A 179 -16.45 12.29 48.79
C GLU A 179 -15.14 12.03 48.00
N ASP A 180 -14.35 11.02 48.41
CA ASP A 180 -13.09 10.67 47.76
C ASP A 180 -13.36 10.06 46.38
N TRP A 181 -14.46 9.33 46.18
CA TRP A 181 -14.87 8.79 44.90
C TRP A 181 -15.23 9.91 43.91
N ALA A 182 -16.01 10.89 44.33
CA ALA A 182 -16.33 12.04 43.50
C ALA A 182 -15.07 12.79 43.06
N ARG A 183 -14.11 12.94 43.96
CA ARG A 183 -12.84 13.61 43.66
C ARG A 183 -11.97 12.87 42.65
N VAL A 184 -11.96 11.54 42.68
CA VAL A 184 -11.22 10.74 41.68
C VAL A 184 -11.82 10.95 40.26
N LEU A 185 -13.14 10.95 40.14
CA LEU A 185 -13.82 11.23 38.88
C LEU A 185 -13.52 12.64 38.36
N GLU A 186 -13.54 13.65 39.24
CA GLU A 186 -13.16 15.02 38.84
C GLU A 186 -11.72 15.10 38.32
N ILE A 187 -10.77 14.40 38.91
CA ILE A 187 -9.37 14.37 38.47
C ILE A 187 -9.25 13.74 37.07
N GLU A 188 -10.00 12.67 36.81
CA GLU A 188 -10.03 12.04 35.48
C GLU A 188 -10.58 13.01 34.44
N GLU A 189 -11.67 13.71 34.77
CA GLU A 189 -12.27 14.74 33.90
C GLU A 189 -11.31 15.90 33.63
N GLU A 190 -10.66 16.42 34.67
CA GLU A 190 -9.67 17.49 34.57
C GLU A 190 -8.50 17.11 33.61
N GLN A 191 -8.02 15.88 33.70
CA GLN A 191 -6.92 15.41 32.81
C GLN A 191 -7.34 15.35 31.37
N VAL A 192 -8.51 14.76 31.05
CA VAL A 192 -9.03 14.70 29.68
C VAL A 192 -9.29 16.11 29.15
N LYS A 193 -9.87 16.97 29.97
CA LYS A 193 -10.11 18.38 29.61
C LYS A 193 -8.82 19.13 29.31
N ALA A 194 -7.77 18.95 30.10
CA ALA A 194 -6.48 19.58 29.85
C ALA A 194 -5.84 19.17 28.51
N ILE A 195 -6.06 17.92 28.07
CA ILE A 195 -5.62 17.46 26.75
C ILE A 195 -6.47 18.13 25.66
N CYS A 196 -7.80 18.16 25.83
CA CYS A 196 -8.71 18.78 24.88
C CYS A 196 -8.44 20.29 24.73
N ASP A 197 -8.18 21.00 25.82
CA ASP A 197 -7.88 22.44 25.79
C ASP A 197 -6.61 22.73 24.95
N LYS A 198 -5.57 21.91 25.07
CA LYS A 198 -4.37 21.99 24.23
C LYS A 198 -4.67 21.76 22.75
N ILE A 199 -5.55 20.81 22.44
CA ILE A 199 -5.93 20.54 21.06
C ILE A 199 -6.72 21.70 20.48
N VAL A 200 -7.66 22.25 21.25
CA VAL A 200 -8.50 23.40 20.86
C VAL A 200 -7.66 24.66 20.61
N GLU A 201 -6.53 24.84 21.31
CA GLU A 201 -5.60 25.96 21.06
C GLU A 201 -5.11 26.01 19.63
N PHE A 202 -4.88 24.86 18.99
CA PHE A 202 -4.50 24.75 17.57
C PHE A 202 -5.67 25.00 16.62
N LYS A 203 -6.89 25.08 17.11
CA LYS A 203 -8.13 25.26 16.31
C LYS A 203 -8.23 24.28 15.14
N PRO A 204 -8.15 22.96 15.37
CA PRO A 204 -8.32 21.98 14.30
C PRO A 204 -9.78 21.92 13.84
N ASP A 205 -9.96 21.58 12.56
CA ASP A 205 -11.29 21.29 12.01
C ASP A 205 -11.63 19.80 12.11
N LEU A 206 -10.59 18.94 12.12
CA LEU A 206 -10.72 17.49 12.24
C LEU A 206 -9.62 16.94 13.11
N VAL A 207 -9.98 16.07 14.04
CA VAL A 207 -9.04 15.32 14.89
C VAL A 207 -9.20 13.83 14.59
N VAL A 208 -8.11 13.17 14.28
CA VAL A 208 -8.07 11.72 14.06
C VAL A 208 -7.16 11.09 15.09
N THR A 209 -7.67 10.11 15.82
CA THR A 209 -6.90 9.35 16.81
C THR A 209 -6.83 7.88 16.43
N GLU A 210 -5.72 7.23 16.71
CA GLU A 210 -5.60 5.78 16.57
C GLU A 210 -6.38 5.03 17.65
N LYS A 211 -6.50 5.63 18.82
CA LYS A 211 -7.08 5.04 20.04
C LYS A 211 -8.43 5.66 20.39
N GLY A 212 -9.04 5.17 21.46
CA GLY A 212 -10.39 5.58 21.87
C GLY A 212 -10.53 7.08 22.19
N ILE A 213 -11.76 7.54 22.09
CA ILE A 213 -12.18 8.90 22.45
C ILE A 213 -13.23 8.79 23.54
N SER A 214 -12.99 9.45 24.68
CA SER A 214 -13.97 9.53 25.75
C SER A 214 -15.18 10.38 25.33
N GLY A 215 -16.37 10.01 25.80
CA GLY A 215 -17.59 10.80 25.58
C GLY A 215 -17.50 12.25 26.11
N MET A 216 -16.56 12.55 27.00
CA MET A 216 -16.30 13.89 27.51
C MET A 216 -15.38 14.72 26.61
N SER A 217 -14.68 14.08 25.66
CA SER A 217 -13.82 14.75 24.69
C SER A 217 -14.58 15.20 23.44
N LEU A 218 -15.87 14.86 23.35
CA LEU A 218 -16.77 15.17 22.26
C LEU A 218 -17.52 16.46 22.51
#